data_aacf052a07afb15354b05181fe589e4e
#
_entry.id   aacf052a07afb15354b05181fe589e4e
#
_cell.length_a   1.000
_cell.length_b   1.000
_cell.length_c   1.000
_cell.angle_alpha   90.00
_cell.angle_beta   90.00
_cell.angle_gamma   90.00
#
_symmetry.space_group_name_H-M   'P 1'
#
loop_
_entity.id
_entity.type
_entity.pdbx_description
1 polymer ?
#
loop_
_entity_poly.entity_id
_entity_poly.type
_entity_poly.pdbx_seq_one_letter_code
_entity_poly.pdbx_strand_id
1 'polypeptide(L)'
;MTKYTAGRGLGIMLLVAGFAHFAAPAGFDKIIPPVLPFEPRFWTYLSGAAELTIGAMMFAPMSKTLLGKPIRQLGVWAAFALFVLVFPANIYMAIDWMDHEMPDPLIAFARLPLQFGLFYWCWALNKDMNRELSKAI
;
A
#
# COMPACT_ATOMS: atom_id res chain seq x y z
N MET A 1 15.98 14.11 2.55
CA MET A 1 14.98 13.42 3.39
C MET A 1 15.67 12.32 4.19
N THR A 2 15.51 12.31 5.49
CA THR A 2 16.10 11.25 6.31
C THR A 2 15.36 9.92 6.07
N LYS A 3 16.05 8.80 6.25
CA LYS A 3 15.51 7.44 6.10
C LYS A 3 14.22 7.22 6.91
N TYR A 4 14.19 7.79 8.10
CA TYR A 4 13.00 7.70 8.98
C TYR A 4 11.82 8.51 8.46
N THR A 5 12.09 9.65 7.83
CA THR A 5 11.05 10.50 7.25
C THR A 5 10.38 9.81 6.06
N ALA A 6 11.16 9.14 5.21
CA ALA A 6 10.60 8.41 4.06
C ALA A 6 9.70 7.24 4.48
N GLY A 7 10.10 6.50 5.51
CA GLY A 7 9.27 5.41 6.07
C GLY A 7 7.99 5.93 6.71
N ARG A 8 8.06 7.02 7.45
CA ARG A 8 6.88 7.68 8.03
C ARG A 8 5.95 8.24 6.95
N GLY A 9 6.52 8.77 5.85
CA GLY A 9 5.73 9.24 4.71
C GLY A 9 4.89 8.13 4.10
N LEU A 10 5.47 6.94 3.89
CA LEU A 10 4.74 5.76 3.43
C LEU A 10 3.66 5.37 4.44
N GLY A 11 3.99 5.38 5.73
CA GLY A 11 3.04 5.10 6.82
C GLY A 11 1.85 6.05 6.83
N ILE A 12 2.08 7.35 6.69
CA ILE A 12 1.01 8.37 6.61
C ILE A 12 0.12 8.11 5.40
N MET A 13 0.71 7.86 4.24
CA MET A 13 -0.04 7.56 3.02
C MET A 13 -0.96 6.35 3.21
N LEU A 14 -0.45 5.26 3.79
CA LEU A 14 -1.22 4.06 4.05
C LEU A 14 -2.32 4.28 5.09
N LEU A 15 -2.05 5.06 6.15
CA LEU A 15 -3.06 5.39 7.16
C LEU A 15 -4.20 6.22 6.57
N VAL A 16 -3.87 7.21 5.73
CA VAL A 16 -4.88 8.05 5.06
C VAL A 16 -5.70 7.21 4.08
N ALA A 17 -5.05 6.39 3.25
CA ALA A 17 -5.72 5.51 2.30
C ALA A 17 -6.59 4.47 3.02
N GLY A 18 -6.07 3.83 4.06
CA GLY A 18 -6.81 2.85 4.85
C GLY A 18 -8.03 3.46 5.53
N PHE A 19 -7.90 4.65 6.10
CA PHE A 19 -9.05 5.38 6.66
C PHE A 19 -10.09 5.69 5.59
N ALA A 20 -9.67 6.11 4.40
CA ALA A 20 -10.57 6.41 3.28
C ALA A 20 -11.42 5.21 2.86
N HIS A 21 -10.88 3.97 2.97
CA HIS A 21 -11.64 2.75 2.69
C HIS A 21 -12.86 2.59 3.61
N PHE A 22 -12.78 3.09 4.83
CA PHE A 22 -13.90 3.06 5.78
C PHE A 22 -14.80 4.29 5.69
N ALA A 23 -14.23 5.45 5.39
CA ALA A 23 -14.97 6.71 5.31
C ALA A 23 -15.77 6.84 4.01
N ALA A 24 -15.26 6.32 2.89
CA ALA A 24 -15.88 6.41 1.57
C ALA A 24 -15.75 5.08 0.79
N PRO A 25 -16.29 3.97 1.31
CA PRO A 25 -16.05 2.64 0.75
C PRO A 25 -16.63 2.44 -0.66
N ALA A 26 -17.71 3.14 -1.01
CA ALA A 26 -18.36 2.96 -2.30
C ALA A 26 -17.45 3.22 -3.51
N GLY A 27 -16.53 4.17 -3.39
CA GLY A 27 -15.54 4.45 -4.44
C GLY A 27 -14.56 3.31 -4.66
N PHE A 28 -14.16 2.65 -3.57
CA PHE A 28 -13.26 1.50 -3.63
C PHE A 28 -13.96 0.22 -4.09
N ASP A 29 -15.23 0.04 -3.73
CA ASP A 29 -16.01 -1.14 -4.15
C ASP A 29 -16.03 -1.28 -5.68
N LYS A 30 -16.07 -0.17 -6.41
CA LYS A 30 -16.09 -0.15 -7.88
C LYS A 30 -14.81 -0.68 -8.54
N ILE A 31 -13.72 -0.70 -7.81
CA ILE A 31 -12.40 -1.12 -8.30
C ILE A 31 -12.20 -2.63 -8.10
N ILE A 32 -12.98 -3.25 -7.24
CA ILE A 32 -12.82 -4.67 -6.93
C ILE A 32 -13.24 -5.52 -8.13
N PRO A 33 -12.34 -6.38 -8.66
CA PRO A 33 -12.70 -7.24 -9.78
C PRO A 33 -13.84 -8.19 -9.44
N PRO A 34 -14.86 -8.33 -10.32
CA PRO A 34 -16.03 -9.16 -10.04
C PRO A 34 -15.74 -10.65 -10.00
N VAL A 35 -14.55 -11.07 -10.44
CA VAL A 35 -14.11 -12.47 -10.38
C VAL A 35 -13.78 -12.91 -8.95
N LEU A 36 -13.57 -11.97 -8.02
CA LEU A 36 -13.25 -12.29 -6.64
C LEU A 36 -14.49 -12.80 -5.90
N PRO A 37 -14.31 -13.80 -5.01
CA PRO A 37 -15.40 -14.26 -4.13
C PRO A 37 -15.76 -13.18 -3.12
N PHE A 38 -16.95 -13.33 -2.52
CA PHE A 38 -17.52 -12.38 -1.56
C PHE A 38 -17.89 -11.03 -2.20
N GLU A 39 -18.59 -10.20 -1.44
CA GLU A 39 -18.99 -8.88 -1.89
C GLU A 39 -17.81 -7.91 -1.96
N PRO A 40 -17.85 -6.93 -2.89
CA PRO A 40 -16.79 -5.93 -3.01
C PRO A 40 -16.48 -5.20 -1.68
N ARG A 41 -17.49 -4.91 -0.87
CA ARG A 41 -17.34 -4.26 0.43
C ARG A 41 -16.43 -5.03 1.39
N PHE A 42 -16.46 -6.36 1.35
CA PHE A 42 -15.56 -7.20 2.13
C PHE A 42 -14.09 -6.90 1.79
N TRP A 43 -13.77 -6.85 0.49
CA TRP A 43 -12.41 -6.57 0.02
C TRP A 43 -11.98 -5.14 0.31
N THR A 44 -12.89 -4.18 0.17
CA THR A 44 -12.66 -2.78 0.52
C THR A 44 -12.26 -2.64 1.99
N TYR A 45 -13.00 -3.25 2.90
CA TYR A 45 -12.69 -3.17 4.33
C TYR A 45 -11.45 -3.98 4.71
N LEU A 46 -11.24 -5.13 4.10
CA LEU A 46 -10.03 -5.93 4.33
C LEU A 46 -8.77 -5.15 3.91
N SER A 47 -8.80 -4.53 2.74
CA SER A 47 -7.71 -3.69 2.25
C SER A 47 -7.46 -2.50 3.18
N GLY A 48 -8.52 -1.82 3.61
CA GLY A 48 -8.42 -0.70 4.55
C GLY A 48 -7.81 -1.12 5.89
N ALA A 49 -8.23 -2.25 6.45
CA ALA A 49 -7.66 -2.79 7.69
C ALA A 49 -6.17 -3.15 7.53
N ALA A 50 -5.80 -3.75 6.40
CA ALA A 50 -4.41 -4.06 6.09
C ALA A 50 -3.57 -2.78 5.98
N GLU A 51 -4.05 -1.76 5.28
CA GLU A 51 -3.36 -0.48 5.13
C GLU A 51 -3.17 0.25 6.46
N LEU A 52 -4.19 0.27 7.32
CA LEU A 52 -4.08 0.87 8.66
C LEU A 52 -3.05 0.14 9.51
N THR A 53 -3.06 -1.19 9.50
CA THR A 53 -2.12 -2.01 10.26
C THR A 53 -0.69 -1.78 9.77
N ILE A 54 -0.46 -1.89 8.47
CA ILE A 54 0.86 -1.70 7.86
C ILE A 54 1.35 -0.28 8.06
N GLY A 55 0.46 0.71 7.88
CA GLY A 55 0.79 2.11 8.12
C GLY A 55 1.25 2.37 9.55
N ALA A 56 0.57 1.78 10.53
CA ALA A 56 0.98 1.86 11.94
C ALA A 56 2.35 1.23 12.19
N MET A 57 2.66 0.10 11.56
CA MET A 57 3.97 -0.57 11.68
C MET A 57 5.13 0.33 11.24
N MET A 58 4.91 1.27 10.32
CA MET A 58 5.93 2.20 9.86
C MET A 58 6.41 3.19 10.93
N PHE A 59 5.64 3.37 11.99
CA PHE A 59 5.99 4.24 13.12
C PHE A 59 6.68 3.49 14.27
N ALA A 60 6.79 2.16 14.18
CA ALA A 60 7.48 1.37 15.20
C ALA A 60 8.97 1.73 15.26
N PRO A 61 9.58 1.83 16.46
CA PRO A 61 11.02 1.98 16.60
C PRO A 61 11.77 0.76 15.99
N MET A 62 12.96 1.00 15.45
CA MET A 62 13.78 -0.09 14.88
C MET A 62 14.21 -1.13 15.93
N SER A 63 14.23 -0.74 17.22
CA SER A 63 14.51 -1.63 18.35
C SER A 63 13.40 -2.63 18.65
N LYS A 64 12.16 -2.37 18.20
CA LYS A 64 11.03 -3.29 18.37
C LYS A 64 11.03 -4.32 17.25
N THR A 65 11.14 -5.57 17.63
CA THR A 65 11.25 -6.70 16.70
C THR A 65 10.10 -7.69 16.86
N LEU A 66 9.78 -8.35 15.77
CA LEU A 66 8.85 -9.46 15.69
C LEU A 66 9.45 -10.49 14.73
N LEU A 67 9.44 -11.76 15.10
CA LEU A 67 10.04 -12.85 14.28
C LEU A 67 11.52 -12.56 13.91
N GLY A 68 12.28 -11.94 14.81
CA GLY A 68 13.69 -11.62 14.61
C GLY A 68 13.98 -10.45 13.65
N LYS A 69 12.95 -9.71 13.23
CA LYS A 69 13.07 -8.55 12.32
C LYS A 69 12.42 -7.31 12.92
N PRO A 70 12.94 -6.11 12.64
CA PRO A 70 12.24 -4.89 13.06
C PRO A 70 10.81 -4.85 12.53
N ILE A 71 9.85 -4.47 13.39
CA ILE A 71 8.44 -4.38 13.00
C ILE A 71 8.26 -3.45 11.79
N ARG A 72 9.01 -2.35 11.75
CA ARG A 72 8.98 -1.43 10.61
C ARG A 72 9.42 -2.10 9.30
N GLN A 73 10.43 -2.97 9.34
CA GLN A 73 10.89 -3.71 8.15
C GLN A 73 9.83 -4.72 7.69
N LEU A 74 9.20 -5.42 8.63
CA LEU A 74 8.07 -6.30 8.31
C LEU A 74 6.92 -5.51 7.69
N GLY A 75 6.68 -4.30 8.17
CA GLY A 75 5.69 -3.38 7.57
C GLY A 75 6.02 -3.03 6.12
N VAL A 76 7.28 -2.74 5.81
CA VAL A 76 7.72 -2.47 4.43
C VAL A 76 7.47 -3.68 3.52
N TRP A 77 7.80 -4.89 4.00
CA TRP A 77 7.54 -6.12 3.23
C TRP A 77 6.04 -6.38 3.04
N ALA A 78 5.25 -6.14 4.10
CA ALA A 78 3.79 -6.27 4.01
C ALA A 78 3.18 -5.22 3.06
N ALA A 79 3.69 -4.00 3.06
CA ALA A 79 3.27 -2.96 2.10
C ALA A 79 3.59 -3.37 0.67
N PHE A 80 4.77 -3.88 0.41
CA PHE A 80 5.14 -4.41 -0.91
C PHE A 80 4.20 -5.52 -1.36
N ALA A 81 3.94 -6.50 -0.49
CA ALA A 81 3.02 -7.60 -0.78
C ALA A 81 1.59 -7.07 -1.05
N LEU A 82 1.11 -6.11 -0.26
CA LEU A 82 -0.20 -5.48 -0.48
C LEU A 82 -0.26 -4.80 -1.86
N PHE A 83 0.77 -4.03 -2.22
CA PHE A 83 0.84 -3.37 -3.54
C PHE A 83 0.86 -4.37 -4.70
N VAL A 84 1.52 -5.50 -4.54
CA VAL A 84 1.47 -6.61 -5.52
C VAL A 84 0.06 -7.17 -5.63
N LEU A 85 -0.61 -7.39 -4.50
CA LEU A 85 -1.97 -7.95 -4.47
C LEU A 85 -3.03 -7.01 -5.05
N VAL A 86 -2.88 -5.69 -4.89
CA VAL A 86 -3.83 -4.72 -5.45
C VAL A 86 -3.50 -4.32 -6.89
N PHE A 87 -2.35 -4.69 -7.41
CA PHE A 87 -1.97 -4.37 -8.79
C PHE A 87 -2.95 -4.92 -9.84
N PRO A 88 -3.43 -6.18 -9.76
CA PRO A 88 -4.47 -6.69 -10.65
C PRO A 88 -5.77 -5.86 -10.60
N ALA A 89 -6.16 -5.35 -9.44
CA ALA A 89 -7.33 -4.48 -9.31
C ALA A 89 -7.11 -3.13 -10.03
N ASN A 90 -5.91 -2.57 -9.97
CA ASN A 90 -5.57 -1.36 -10.72
C ASN A 90 -5.56 -1.58 -12.23
N ILE A 91 -5.11 -2.75 -12.69
CA ILE A 91 -5.19 -3.14 -14.11
C ILE A 91 -6.66 -3.28 -14.53
N TYR A 92 -7.45 -3.97 -13.74
CA TYR A 92 -8.89 -4.11 -13.99
C TYR A 92 -9.57 -2.75 -14.10
N MET A 93 -9.31 -1.84 -13.14
CA MET A 93 -9.85 -0.48 -13.17
C MET A 93 -9.45 0.27 -14.46
N ALA A 94 -8.18 0.17 -14.87
CA ALA A 94 -7.72 0.84 -16.07
C ALA A 94 -8.44 0.36 -17.34
N ILE A 95 -8.75 -0.94 -17.42
CA ILE A 95 -9.48 -1.54 -18.53
C ILE A 95 -10.97 -1.17 -18.46
N ASP A 96 -11.58 -1.33 -17.29
CA ASP A 96 -13.02 -1.11 -17.07
C ASP A 96 -13.42 0.36 -17.28
N TRP A 97 -12.53 1.29 -16.91
CA TRP A 97 -12.79 2.72 -16.98
C TRP A 97 -12.38 3.38 -18.30
N MET A 98 -11.89 2.61 -19.28
CA MET A 98 -11.46 3.17 -20.57
C MET A 98 -12.56 3.95 -21.29
N ASP A 99 -13.80 3.51 -21.16
CA ASP A 99 -14.96 4.11 -21.83
C ASP A 99 -15.74 5.08 -20.93
N HIS A 100 -15.23 5.36 -19.71
CA HIS A 100 -15.85 6.36 -18.83
C HIS A 100 -15.55 7.77 -19.32
N GLU A 101 -16.34 8.72 -18.86
CA GLU A 101 -16.09 10.15 -19.10
C GLU A 101 -14.85 10.62 -18.35
N MET A 102 -14.16 11.60 -18.91
CA MET A 102 -13.02 12.21 -18.24
C MET A 102 -13.43 12.88 -16.93
N PRO A 103 -12.63 12.81 -15.84
CA PRO A 103 -11.22 12.37 -15.80
C PRO A 103 -11.01 10.88 -15.46
N ASP A 104 -12.02 10.05 -15.37
CA ASP A 104 -11.91 8.68 -14.86
C ASP A 104 -10.85 7.80 -15.57
N PRO A 105 -10.78 7.73 -16.91
CA PRO A 105 -9.75 6.96 -17.57
C PRO A 105 -8.34 7.45 -17.25
N LEU A 106 -8.15 8.75 -17.17
CA LEU A 106 -6.86 9.36 -16.83
C LEU A 106 -6.41 8.96 -15.42
N ILE A 107 -7.32 9.00 -14.44
CA ILE A 107 -7.05 8.59 -13.06
C ILE A 107 -6.69 7.12 -13.02
N ALA A 108 -7.46 6.26 -13.70
CA ALA A 108 -7.23 4.83 -13.73
C ALA A 108 -5.85 4.47 -14.32
N PHE A 109 -5.48 5.07 -15.44
CA PHE A 109 -4.17 4.85 -16.07
C PHE A 109 -3.01 5.44 -15.27
N ALA A 110 -3.19 6.60 -14.62
CA ALA A 110 -2.15 7.21 -13.78
C ALA A 110 -1.79 6.35 -12.56
N ARG A 111 -2.71 5.53 -12.08
CA ARG A 111 -2.45 4.60 -10.95
C ARG A 111 -1.43 3.53 -11.31
N LEU A 112 -1.28 3.13 -12.57
CA LEU A 112 -0.34 2.09 -12.98
C LEU A 112 1.13 2.51 -12.80
N PRO A 113 1.62 3.64 -13.36
CA PRO A 113 2.97 4.09 -13.09
C PRO A 113 3.20 4.45 -11.62
N LEU A 114 2.20 5.00 -10.94
CA LEU A 114 2.27 5.26 -9.50
C LEU A 114 2.54 3.99 -8.70
N GLN A 115 1.96 2.87 -9.10
CA GLN A 115 2.16 1.55 -8.50
C GLN A 115 3.63 1.13 -8.53
N PHE A 116 4.32 1.34 -9.65
CA PHE A 116 5.75 1.07 -9.77
C PHE A 116 6.59 1.99 -8.89
N GLY A 117 6.19 3.24 -8.72
CA GLY A 117 6.79 4.16 -7.77
C GLY A 117 6.68 3.67 -6.33
N LEU A 118 5.54 3.09 -5.96
CA LEU A 118 5.33 2.48 -4.64
C LEU A 118 6.20 1.23 -4.44
N PHE A 119 6.34 0.38 -5.45
CA PHE A 119 7.26 -0.76 -5.40
C PHE A 119 8.71 -0.31 -5.18
N TYR A 120 9.15 0.70 -5.92
CA TYR A 120 10.48 1.28 -5.76
C TYR A 120 10.67 1.87 -4.36
N TRP A 121 9.68 2.58 -3.83
CA TRP A 121 9.75 3.16 -2.49
C TRP A 121 9.96 2.09 -1.42
N CYS A 122 9.17 1.00 -1.46
CA CYS A 122 9.34 -0.12 -0.55
C CYS A 122 10.74 -0.77 -0.68
N TRP A 123 11.21 -0.97 -1.90
CA TRP A 123 12.54 -1.51 -2.15
C TRP A 123 13.65 -0.62 -1.58
N ALA A 124 13.58 0.68 -1.81
CA ALA A 124 14.55 1.64 -1.30
C ALA A 124 14.57 1.68 0.23
N LEU A 125 13.39 1.68 0.86
CA LEU A 125 13.27 1.63 2.32
C LEU A 125 13.89 0.35 2.90
N ASN A 126 13.60 -0.79 2.30
CA ASN A 126 14.16 -2.07 2.75
C ASN A 126 15.69 -2.09 2.62
N LYS A 127 16.23 -1.58 1.51
CA LYS A 127 17.67 -1.47 1.29
C LYS A 127 18.35 -0.60 2.35
N ASP A 128 17.73 0.53 2.69
CA ASP A 128 18.26 1.42 3.71
C ASP A 128 18.22 0.80 5.10
N MET A 129 17.14 0.10 5.45
CA MET A 129 17.03 -0.62 6.72
C MET A 129 18.07 -1.73 6.85
N ASN A 130 18.32 -2.49 5.78
CA ASN A 130 19.34 -3.53 5.77
C ASN A 130 20.74 -2.96 5.99
N ARG A 131 21.04 -1.79 5.42
CA ARG A 131 22.31 -1.08 5.65
C ARG A 131 22.48 -0.64 7.11
N GLU A 132 21.40 -0.18 7.74
CA GLU A 132 21.46 0.20 9.16
C GLU A 132 21.67 -1.02 10.06
N LEU A 133 20.96 -2.10 9.78
CA LEU A 133 21.10 -3.35 10.55
C LEU A 133 22.51 -3.94 10.43
N SER A 134 23.13 -3.87 9.26
CA SER A 134 24.50 -4.37 9.06
C SER A 134 25.58 -3.54 9.75
N LYS A 135 25.30 -2.26 10.05
CA LYS A 135 26.24 -1.39 10.81
C LYS A 135 26.13 -1.59 12.32
N ALA A 136 25.06 -2.20 12.79
CA ALA A 136 24.81 -2.45 14.21
C ALA A 136 25.42 -3.78 14.70
N ILE A 137 25.96 -4.60 13.79
CA ILE A 137 26.68 -5.85 14.07
C ILE A 137 28.18 -5.59 14.09
#